data_62068fd6290938ecfa3967cae3c7e133
#
_entry.id   62068fd6290938ecfa3967cae3c7e133
#
_cell.length_a   1.000
_cell.length_b   1.000
_cell.length_c   1.000
_cell.angle_alpha   90.00
_cell.angle_beta   90.00
_cell.angle_gamma   90.00
#
_symmetry.space_group_name_H-M   'P 1'
#
loop_
_entity.id
_entity.type
_entity.pdbx_description
1 polymer ?
#
loop_
_entity_poly.entity_id
_entity_poly.type
_entity_poly.pdbx_seq_one_letter_code
_entity_poly.pdbx_strand_id
1 'polypeptide(L)'
;LKENREEIGRILCMEHGKPWKEGQGEVEYAAGFFDYAAKHVQALDSHTIPEKPKDCTWTVHYRPIGVAGLIVPWNFPIGMIAKKLSGALAAGCPSVIKPASETPLTMIAFFSIMDKLDLPDGMVNLVMGKASMIGKVLCEHKDVPMLSFTGSTEVGRRLILDTAEQVKKLSLELGGNAPYIVFDDADLDAAADNLIANKFRGGGQTCVCANRIFVHEKVADAFGEKLAERVNKMTVGDGMKEDTDIGPLVNQPGFDKVKRHLEDALEKGGKLVAGKQPSELGNGLFFPPTVVLGVNREMACYQEETFGPLVPMALFRTEEEVIEAGNDTEFGLASYVFTADADRAQRVAAGLRFGHVGWNTGTGPTPEAPFGGMKASGIGREGGLEGLFEFVEPQTVPR
;
A
#
# COMPACT_ATOMS: atom_id res chain seq x y z
N LEU A 1 -1.98 20.25 7.47
CA LEU A 1 -2.39 18.88 7.82
C LEU A 1 -2.24 18.62 9.31
N LYS A 2 -1.05 18.77 9.89
CA LYS A 2 -0.78 18.46 11.31
C LYS A 2 -1.70 19.20 12.28
N GLU A 3 -1.99 20.47 12.02
CA GLU A 3 -2.90 21.30 12.83
C GLU A 3 -4.37 20.82 12.78
N ASN A 4 -4.76 20.16 11.69
CA ASN A 4 -6.13 19.63 11.49
C ASN A 4 -6.20 18.10 11.66
N ARG A 5 -5.18 17.48 12.29
CA ARG A 5 -5.06 16.02 12.42
C ARG A 5 -6.27 15.37 13.06
N GLU A 6 -6.79 15.97 14.12
CA GLU A 6 -7.91 15.40 14.86
C GLU A 6 -9.20 15.43 14.05
N GLU A 7 -9.48 16.55 13.40
CA GLU A 7 -10.70 16.72 12.59
C GLU A 7 -10.70 15.81 11.36
N ILE A 8 -9.60 15.82 10.59
CA ILE A 8 -9.48 14.97 9.40
C ILE A 8 -9.46 13.50 9.80
N GLY A 9 -8.73 13.12 10.86
CA GLY A 9 -8.69 11.76 11.37
C GLY A 9 -10.06 11.27 11.81
N ARG A 10 -10.91 12.15 12.37
CA ARG A 10 -12.30 11.85 12.73
C ARG A 10 -13.15 11.62 11.48
N ILE A 11 -13.08 12.50 10.50
CA ILE A 11 -13.82 12.36 9.24
C ILE A 11 -13.43 11.03 8.58
N LEU A 12 -12.13 10.73 8.51
CA LEU A 12 -11.61 9.49 7.95
C LEU A 12 -12.12 8.25 8.69
N CYS A 13 -12.10 8.26 10.02
CA CYS A 13 -12.67 7.19 10.84
C CYS A 13 -14.16 6.98 10.55
N MET A 14 -14.95 8.04 10.50
CA MET A 14 -16.40 7.96 10.25
C MET A 14 -16.73 7.47 8.83
N GLU A 15 -15.90 7.80 7.85
CA GLU A 15 -16.11 7.47 6.44
C GLU A 15 -15.62 6.07 6.08
N HIS A 16 -14.41 5.72 6.54
CA HIS A 16 -13.76 4.45 6.23
C HIS A 16 -14.11 3.34 7.22
N GLY A 17 -14.34 3.69 8.49
CA GLY A 17 -14.57 2.74 9.58
C GLY A 17 -13.32 2.32 10.36
N LYS A 18 -12.09 2.67 9.92
CA LYS A 18 -10.87 2.34 10.68
C LYS A 18 -10.84 3.02 12.06
N PRO A 19 -10.11 2.47 13.04
CA PRO A 19 -9.96 3.09 14.35
C PRO A 19 -9.47 4.54 14.27
N TRP A 20 -9.99 5.43 15.12
CA TRP A 20 -9.64 6.86 15.11
C TRP A 20 -8.12 7.11 15.25
N LYS A 21 -7.45 6.31 16.08
CA LYS A 21 -5.97 6.38 16.21
C LYS A 21 -5.26 6.16 14.87
N GLU A 22 -5.75 5.23 14.07
CA GLU A 22 -5.22 4.98 12.72
C GLU A 22 -5.53 6.13 11.75
N GLY A 23 -6.73 6.73 11.86
CA GLY A 23 -7.09 7.91 11.08
C GLY A 23 -6.16 9.10 11.35
N GLN A 24 -5.86 9.36 12.63
CA GLN A 24 -4.89 10.41 13.01
C GLN A 24 -3.47 10.09 12.52
N GLY A 25 -3.03 8.84 12.66
CA GLY A 25 -1.72 8.40 12.16
C GLY A 25 -1.60 8.53 10.64
N GLU A 26 -2.69 8.33 9.90
CA GLU A 26 -2.69 8.52 8.45
C GLU A 26 -2.49 9.99 8.04
N VAL A 27 -3.05 10.94 8.78
CA VAL A 27 -2.84 12.37 8.55
C VAL A 27 -1.38 12.77 8.80
N GLU A 28 -0.76 12.24 9.86
CA GLU A 28 0.67 12.47 10.13
C GLU A 28 1.55 11.85 9.04
N TYR A 29 1.26 10.64 8.65
CA TYR A 29 1.92 9.94 7.55
C TYR A 29 1.85 10.75 6.24
N ALA A 30 0.66 11.24 5.90
CA ALA A 30 0.45 12.10 4.73
C ALA A 30 1.28 13.39 4.79
N ALA A 31 1.33 14.05 5.95
CA ALA A 31 2.13 15.27 6.13
C ALA A 31 3.62 15.01 5.90
N GLY A 32 4.13 13.83 6.28
CA GLY A 32 5.52 13.43 6.08
C GLY A 32 5.95 13.45 4.61
N PHE A 33 5.09 13.09 3.66
CA PHE A 33 5.42 13.15 2.23
C PHE A 33 5.60 14.58 1.72
N PHE A 34 4.77 15.52 2.17
CA PHE A 34 4.94 16.94 1.83
C PHE A 34 6.20 17.51 2.47
N ASP A 35 6.48 17.20 3.74
CA ASP A 35 7.71 17.62 4.42
C ASP A 35 8.96 17.08 3.70
N TYR A 36 8.94 15.80 3.29
CA TYR A 36 10.05 15.19 2.55
C TYR A 36 10.24 15.85 1.18
N ALA A 37 9.17 16.01 0.41
CA ALA A 37 9.24 16.63 -0.92
C ALA A 37 9.75 18.07 -0.84
N ALA A 38 9.26 18.87 0.11
CA ALA A 38 9.71 20.25 0.31
C ALA A 38 11.21 20.32 0.67
N LYS A 39 11.68 19.38 1.51
CA LYS A 39 13.09 19.32 1.94
C LYS A 39 14.03 18.92 0.80
N HIS A 40 13.55 18.10 -0.14
CA HIS A 40 14.37 17.48 -1.18
C HIS A 40 14.07 17.98 -2.60
N VAL A 41 13.26 19.03 -2.77
CA VAL A 41 12.91 19.60 -4.08
C VAL A 41 14.14 19.99 -4.93
N GLN A 42 15.24 20.38 -4.29
CA GLN A 42 16.49 20.73 -4.97
C GLN A 42 17.14 19.55 -5.73
N ALA A 43 16.72 18.29 -5.45
CA ALA A 43 17.16 17.15 -6.24
C ALA A 43 16.69 17.25 -7.71
N LEU A 44 15.68 18.07 -7.98
CA LEU A 44 15.16 18.35 -9.33
C LEU A 44 15.87 19.54 -10.02
N ASP A 45 16.88 20.13 -9.39
CA ASP A 45 17.67 21.20 -10.01
C ASP A 45 18.49 20.67 -11.17
N SER A 46 18.72 21.55 -12.15
CA SER A 46 19.58 21.25 -13.28
C SER A 46 21.03 21.01 -12.85
N HIS A 47 21.70 20.06 -13.46
CA HIS A 47 23.09 19.77 -13.18
C HIS A 47 23.91 19.55 -14.46
N THR A 48 25.22 19.79 -14.36
CA THR A 48 26.16 19.55 -15.46
C THR A 48 26.79 18.17 -15.28
N ILE A 49 26.87 17.40 -16.37
CA ILE A 49 27.58 16.12 -16.40
C ILE A 49 29.09 16.42 -16.27
N PRO A 50 29.81 15.75 -15.34
CA PRO A 50 31.25 15.99 -15.13
C PRO A 50 32.09 15.69 -16.37
N GLU A 51 31.73 14.64 -17.12
CA GLU A 51 32.36 14.25 -18.35
C GLU A 51 32.01 15.24 -19.46
N LYS A 52 32.94 15.43 -20.42
CA LYS A 52 32.75 16.29 -21.61
C LYS A 52 32.75 15.46 -22.89
N PRO A 53 31.72 14.67 -23.18
CA PRO A 53 31.63 13.91 -24.43
C PRO A 53 31.72 14.87 -25.62
N LYS A 54 32.61 14.54 -26.58
CA LYS A 54 32.80 15.36 -27.80
C LYS A 54 33.16 16.82 -27.52
N ASP A 55 33.92 17.08 -26.44
CA ASP A 55 34.34 18.43 -26.00
C ASP A 55 33.21 19.41 -25.75
N CYS A 56 32.00 18.91 -25.48
CA CYS A 56 30.83 19.71 -25.14
C CYS A 56 30.56 19.64 -23.65
N THR A 57 30.06 20.73 -23.10
CA THR A 57 29.45 20.78 -21.74
C THR A 57 28.00 20.32 -21.85
N TRP A 58 27.63 19.28 -21.11
CA TRP A 58 26.28 18.72 -21.12
C TRP A 58 25.57 19.13 -19.83
N THR A 59 24.41 19.76 -19.97
CA THR A 59 23.53 20.09 -18.84
C THR A 59 22.27 19.25 -18.93
N VAL A 60 21.86 18.68 -17.79
CA VAL A 60 20.60 17.96 -17.64
C VAL A 60 19.62 18.91 -16.92
N HIS A 61 18.47 19.16 -17.54
CA HIS A 61 17.38 19.92 -16.96
C HIS A 61 16.22 18.96 -16.68
N TYR A 62 15.65 19.00 -15.47
CA TYR A 62 14.41 18.29 -15.16
C TYR A 62 13.22 19.21 -15.44
N ARG A 63 12.37 18.80 -16.37
CA ARG A 63 11.18 19.55 -16.77
C ARG A 63 9.93 18.92 -16.19
N PRO A 64 8.97 19.71 -15.64
CA PRO A 64 7.66 19.18 -15.27
C PRO A 64 7.05 18.39 -16.44
N ILE A 65 6.51 17.22 -16.16
CA ILE A 65 5.89 16.40 -17.22
C ILE A 65 4.61 17.06 -17.78
N GLY A 66 3.97 17.95 -17.03
CA GLY A 66 2.72 18.60 -17.36
C GLY A 66 1.59 18.23 -16.41
N VAL A 67 0.35 18.23 -16.88
CA VAL A 67 -0.81 17.89 -16.04
C VAL A 67 -0.78 16.41 -15.65
N ALA A 68 -0.82 16.13 -14.34
CA ALA A 68 -0.86 14.80 -13.79
C ALA A 68 -2.30 14.42 -13.35
N GLY A 69 -2.80 13.30 -13.87
CA GLY A 69 -4.03 12.67 -13.37
C GLY A 69 -3.69 11.78 -12.18
N LEU A 70 -4.23 12.07 -10.99
CA LEU A 70 -3.96 11.35 -9.74
C LEU A 70 -5.24 10.63 -9.29
N ILE A 71 -5.21 9.29 -9.29
CA ILE A 71 -6.36 8.45 -8.93
C ILE A 71 -5.99 7.62 -7.71
N VAL A 72 -6.76 7.75 -6.63
CA VAL A 72 -6.46 7.12 -5.35
C VAL A 72 -7.60 6.24 -4.84
N PRO A 73 -7.28 5.16 -4.11
CA PRO A 73 -8.24 4.25 -3.51
C PRO A 73 -8.78 4.79 -2.17
N TRP A 74 -9.68 4.02 -1.59
CA TRP A 74 -10.40 4.35 -0.36
C TRP A 74 -9.66 3.97 0.94
N ASN A 75 -8.71 3.04 0.89
CA ASN A 75 -8.14 2.44 2.10
C ASN A 75 -7.22 3.36 2.91
N PHE A 76 -6.50 4.27 2.25
CA PHE A 76 -5.70 5.35 2.87
C PHE A 76 -5.89 6.65 2.06
N PRO A 77 -7.08 7.25 2.10
CA PRO A 77 -7.46 8.31 1.17
C PRO A 77 -6.52 9.52 1.21
N ILE A 78 -6.07 9.95 2.40
CA ILE A 78 -5.15 11.09 2.51
C ILE A 78 -3.68 10.68 2.35
N GLY A 79 -3.31 9.49 2.82
CA GLY A 79 -1.96 8.96 2.64
C GLY A 79 -1.62 8.71 1.18
N MET A 80 -2.55 8.13 0.41
CA MET A 80 -2.33 7.81 -1.00
C MET A 80 -2.27 9.05 -1.89
N ILE A 81 -3.07 10.08 -1.61
CA ILE A 81 -2.94 11.33 -2.38
C ILE A 81 -1.66 12.08 -2.02
N ALA A 82 -1.25 12.08 -0.75
CA ALA A 82 -0.04 12.76 -0.32
C ALA A 82 1.21 12.21 -1.02
N LYS A 83 1.33 10.89 -1.18
CA LYS A 83 2.42 10.24 -1.92
C LYS A 83 2.57 10.76 -3.35
N LYS A 84 1.45 10.99 -4.02
CA LYS A 84 1.40 11.42 -5.43
C LYS A 84 1.52 12.94 -5.55
N LEU A 85 0.69 13.65 -4.80
CA LEU A 85 0.57 15.11 -4.91
C LEU A 85 1.85 15.83 -4.43
N SER A 86 2.54 15.30 -3.43
CA SER A 86 3.80 15.89 -2.95
C SER A 86 4.87 15.91 -4.04
N GLY A 87 5.02 14.81 -4.79
CA GLY A 87 5.92 14.75 -5.95
C GLY A 87 5.48 15.65 -7.10
N ALA A 88 4.17 15.66 -7.42
CA ALA A 88 3.63 16.52 -8.47
C ALA A 88 3.85 18.02 -8.16
N LEU A 89 3.59 18.44 -6.92
CA LEU A 89 3.83 19.84 -6.49
C LEU A 89 5.31 20.20 -6.50
N ALA A 90 6.19 19.32 -6.01
CA ALA A 90 7.64 19.54 -6.03
C ALA A 90 8.17 19.71 -7.47
N ALA A 91 7.61 18.97 -8.41
CA ALA A 91 7.95 19.07 -9.83
C ALA A 91 7.28 20.25 -10.55
N GLY A 92 6.30 20.94 -9.93
CA GLY A 92 5.52 22.00 -10.57
C GLY A 92 4.46 21.48 -11.55
N CYS A 93 3.93 20.27 -11.35
CA CYS A 93 2.90 19.67 -12.20
C CYS A 93 1.49 20.00 -11.70
N PRO A 94 0.66 20.70 -12.48
CA PRO A 94 -0.77 20.81 -12.19
C PRO A 94 -1.41 19.43 -12.09
N SER A 95 -2.33 19.25 -11.16
CA SER A 95 -2.89 17.94 -10.86
C SER A 95 -4.40 17.92 -10.90
N VAL A 96 -4.97 16.85 -11.48
CA VAL A 96 -6.40 16.54 -11.45
C VAL A 96 -6.58 15.28 -10.61
N ILE A 97 -7.23 15.42 -9.45
CA ILE A 97 -7.35 14.38 -8.44
C ILE A 97 -8.73 13.73 -8.48
N LYS A 98 -8.75 12.41 -8.61
CA LYS A 98 -9.96 11.59 -8.53
C LYS A 98 -9.88 10.68 -7.30
N PRO A 99 -10.57 10.98 -6.19
CA PRO A 99 -10.63 10.11 -5.02
C PRO A 99 -11.57 8.93 -5.23
N ALA A 100 -11.49 7.94 -4.35
CA ALA A 100 -12.45 6.85 -4.30
C ALA A 100 -13.87 7.36 -3.97
N SER A 101 -14.87 6.62 -4.43
CA SER A 101 -16.28 6.97 -4.16
C SER A 101 -16.69 6.63 -2.73
N GLU A 102 -15.97 5.72 -2.09
CA GLU A 102 -16.19 5.25 -0.72
C GLU A 102 -15.70 6.24 0.33
N THR A 103 -14.71 7.09 -0.02
CA THR A 103 -14.07 8.02 0.94
C THR A 103 -13.92 9.45 0.35
N PRO A 104 -15.00 10.09 -0.11
CA PRO A 104 -14.95 11.42 -0.69
C PRO A 104 -14.78 12.54 0.35
N LEU A 105 -15.31 12.38 1.58
CA LEU A 105 -15.35 13.44 2.56
C LEU A 105 -13.96 13.79 3.13
N THR A 106 -13.12 12.80 3.34
CA THR A 106 -11.70 13.02 3.71
C THR A 106 -11.00 13.89 2.67
N MET A 107 -11.25 13.63 1.39
CA MET A 107 -10.65 14.42 0.31
C MET A 107 -11.21 15.85 0.26
N ILE A 108 -12.53 16.04 0.47
CA ILE A 108 -13.14 17.37 0.57
C ILE A 108 -12.54 18.15 1.74
N ALA A 109 -12.38 17.53 2.91
CA ALA A 109 -11.73 18.14 4.07
C ALA A 109 -10.28 18.53 3.76
N PHE A 110 -9.51 17.68 3.07
CA PHE A 110 -8.17 18.00 2.62
C PHE A 110 -8.16 19.21 1.69
N PHE A 111 -9.05 19.26 0.70
CA PHE A 111 -9.13 20.39 -0.22
C PHE A 111 -9.54 21.69 0.46
N SER A 112 -10.41 21.66 1.47
CA SER A 112 -10.75 22.85 2.25
C SER A 112 -9.56 23.48 3.00
N ILE A 113 -8.49 22.69 3.23
CA ILE A 113 -7.22 23.19 3.76
C ILE A 113 -6.35 23.72 2.62
N MET A 114 -6.31 23.01 1.48
CA MET A 114 -5.54 23.45 0.30
C MET A 114 -6.00 24.81 -0.21
N ASP A 115 -7.31 25.08 -0.20
CA ASP A 115 -7.89 26.39 -0.61
C ASP A 115 -7.41 27.58 0.25
N LYS A 116 -6.84 27.30 1.43
CA LYS A 116 -6.27 28.36 2.30
C LYS A 116 -4.80 28.66 1.97
N LEU A 117 -4.20 27.89 1.08
CA LEU A 117 -2.82 28.06 0.65
C LEU A 117 -2.76 28.97 -0.58
N ASP A 118 -1.72 29.80 -0.65
CA ASP A 118 -1.47 30.68 -1.82
C ASP A 118 -0.82 29.87 -2.97
N LEU A 119 -1.61 28.93 -3.54
CA LEU A 119 -1.20 28.15 -4.70
C LEU A 119 -1.73 28.82 -5.98
N PRO A 120 -0.98 28.72 -7.10
CA PRO A 120 -1.50 29.20 -8.39
C PRO A 120 -2.83 28.55 -8.76
N ASP A 121 -3.73 29.34 -9.34
CA ASP A 121 -5.02 28.84 -9.83
C ASP A 121 -4.85 27.64 -10.76
N GLY A 122 -5.64 26.60 -10.52
CA GLY A 122 -5.59 25.37 -11.32
C GLY A 122 -4.42 24.43 -11.01
N MET A 123 -3.55 24.75 -10.01
CA MET A 123 -2.46 23.86 -9.61
C MET A 123 -2.97 22.52 -9.04
N VAL A 124 -4.04 22.54 -8.25
CA VAL A 124 -4.63 21.33 -7.66
C VAL A 124 -6.15 21.36 -7.86
N ASN A 125 -6.68 20.35 -8.54
CA ASN A 125 -8.08 20.28 -8.92
C ASN A 125 -8.71 18.96 -8.46
N LEU A 126 -9.87 19.03 -7.82
CA LEU A 126 -10.63 17.87 -7.35
C LEU A 126 -11.80 17.57 -8.28
N VAL A 127 -11.91 16.34 -8.75
CA VAL A 127 -13.01 15.87 -9.59
C VAL A 127 -13.73 14.71 -8.93
N MET A 128 -15.02 14.90 -8.63
CA MET A 128 -15.91 13.89 -8.07
C MET A 128 -16.83 13.32 -9.15
N GLY A 129 -17.11 12.02 -9.10
CA GLY A 129 -18.05 11.37 -10.01
C GLY A 129 -17.68 9.94 -10.34
N LYS A 130 -18.37 9.39 -11.35
CA LYS A 130 -18.22 8.00 -11.75
C LYS A 130 -16.81 7.70 -12.25
N ALA A 131 -16.14 6.74 -11.59
CA ALA A 131 -14.73 6.40 -11.83
C ALA A 131 -14.42 6.05 -13.29
N SER A 132 -15.30 5.27 -13.95
CA SER A 132 -15.10 4.87 -15.34
C SER A 132 -15.18 6.04 -16.32
N MET A 133 -16.02 7.05 -16.03
CA MET A 133 -16.15 8.24 -16.88
C MET A 133 -14.94 9.17 -16.73
N ILE A 134 -14.57 9.49 -15.50
CA ILE A 134 -13.41 10.34 -15.22
C ILE A 134 -12.11 9.66 -15.68
N GLY A 135 -11.94 8.36 -15.37
CA GLY A 135 -10.79 7.58 -15.81
C GLY A 135 -10.63 7.59 -17.33
N LYS A 136 -11.72 7.42 -18.08
CA LYS A 136 -11.72 7.52 -19.54
C LYS A 136 -11.20 8.88 -20.02
N VAL A 137 -11.73 9.97 -19.47
CA VAL A 137 -11.28 11.32 -19.85
C VAL A 137 -9.79 11.51 -19.56
N LEU A 138 -9.33 11.11 -18.38
CA LEU A 138 -7.89 11.22 -18.02
C LEU A 138 -6.99 10.36 -18.91
N CYS A 139 -7.45 9.17 -19.34
CA CYS A 139 -6.72 8.32 -20.26
C CYS A 139 -6.64 8.90 -21.69
N GLU A 140 -7.72 9.47 -22.18
CA GLU A 140 -7.82 9.90 -23.57
C GLU A 140 -7.40 11.37 -23.81
N HIS A 141 -7.38 12.22 -22.76
CA HIS A 141 -7.11 13.64 -22.93
C HIS A 141 -5.62 13.89 -23.23
N LYS A 142 -5.32 14.55 -24.35
CA LYS A 142 -3.97 14.80 -24.84
C LYS A 142 -3.10 15.66 -23.90
N ASP A 143 -3.74 16.56 -23.13
CA ASP A 143 -3.05 17.48 -22.22
C ASP A 143 -2.81 16.88 -20.81
N VAL A 144 -3.10 15.59 -20.64
CA VAL A 144 -2.78 14.81 -19.43
C VAL A 144 -1.71 13.77 -19.79
N PRO A 145 -0.43 14.14 -19.85
CA PRO A 145 0.65 13.23 -20.27
C PRO A 145 0.97 12.13 -19.26
N MET A 146 0.50 12.25 -18.02
CA MET A 146 0.81 11.31 -16.94
C MET A 146 -0.42 10.90 -16.15
N LEU A 147 -0.49 9.60 -15.78
CA LEU A 147 -1.41 9.09 -14.77
C LEU A 147 -0.63 8.43 -13.64
N SER A 148 -0.92 8.83 -12.41
CA SER A 148 -0.50 8.11 -11.21
C SER A 148 -1.74 7.49 -10.56
N PHE A 149 -1.73 6.17 -10.41
CA PHE A 149 -2.87 5.38 -9.93
C PHE A 149 -2.45 4.43 -8.82
N THR A 150 -3.26 4.35 -7.78
CA THR A 150 -3.21 3.27 -6.79
C THR A 150 -4.57 2.57 -6.74
N GLY A 151 -4.56 1.23 -6.86
CA GLY A 151 -5.78 0.43 -6.83
C GLY A 151 -5.56 -1.02 -7.23
N SER A 152 -6.62 -1.69 -7.75
CA SER A 152 -6.51 -3.09 -8.13
C SER A 152 -5.65 -3.29 -9.39
N THR A 153 -4.98 -4.45 -9.46
CA THR A 153 -4.17 -4.84 -10.62
C THR A 153 -5.00 -4.93 -11.91
N GLU A 154 -6.26 -5.36 -11.80
CA GLU A 154 -7.19 -5.39 -12.94
C GLU A 154 -7.40 -4.00 -13.56
N VAL A 155 -7.67 -3.00 -12.72
CA VAL A 155 -7.82 -1.61 -13.18
C VAL A 155 -6.50 -1.05 -13.70
N GLY A 156 -5.37 -1.36 -13.06
CA GLY A 156 -4.04 -0.98 -13.55
C GLY A 156 -3.75 -1.50 -14.95
N ARG A 157 -4.03 -2.76 -15.22
CA ARG A 157 -3.93 -3.37 -16.57
C ARG A 157 -4.82 -2.65 -17.59
N ARG A 158 -6.03 -2.26 -17.16
CA ARG A 158 -6.94 -1.52 -18.03
C ARG A 158 -6.40 -0.12 -18.35
N LEU A 159 -5.85 0.59 -17.37
CA LEU A 159 -5.24 1.91 -17.60
C LEU A 159 -4.04 1.83 -18.55
N ILE A 160 -3.21 0.79 -18.47
CA ILE A 160 -2.11 0.57 -19.42
C ILE A 160 -2.66 0.48 -20.86
N LEU A 161 -3.71 -0.31 -21.07
CA LEU A 161 -4.33 -0.46 -22.39
C LEU A 161 -4.97 0.85 -22.88
N ASP A 162 -5.71 1.53 -22.00
CA ASP A 162 -6.46 2.74 -22.35
C ASP A 162 -5.55 3.97 -22.60
N THR A 163 -4.29 3.93 -22.16
CA THR A 163 -3.30 5.01 -22.34
C THR A 163 -2.24 4.71 -23.41
N ALA A 164 -2.21 3.50 -23.92
CA ALA A 164 -1.14 3.03 -24.82
C ALA A 164 -1.04 3.85 -26.11
N GLU A 165 -2.18 4.24 -26.71
CA GLU A 165 -2.21 5.04 -27.96
C GLU A 165 -1.54 6.41 -27.78
N GLN A 166 -1.60 6.99 -26.58
CA GLN A 166 -1.03 8.32 -26.30
C GLN A 166 0.35 8.26 -25.64
N VAL A 167 0.89 7.05 -25.39
CA VAL A 167 2.20 6.83 -24.78
C VAL A 167 2.35 7.62 -23.47
N LYS A 168 1.29 7.65 -22.63
CA LYS A 168 1.34 8.36 -21.34
C LYS A 168 2.33 7.73 -20.38
N LYS A 169 3.00 8.57 -19.58
CA LYS A 169 3.77 8.08 -18.43
C LYS A 169 2.81 7.53 -17.38
N LEU A 170 3.11 6.35 -16.86
CA LEU A 170 2.31 5.67 -15.84
C LEU A 170 3.14 5.43 -14.59
N SER A 171 2.61 5.82 -13.44
CA SER A 171 3.08 5.43 -12.12
C SER A 171 1.96 4.67 -11.43
N LEU A 172 2.11 3.36 -11.27
CA LEU A 172 1.05 2.44 -10.85
C LEU A 172 1.46 1.70 -9.58
N GLU A 173 0.66 1.83 -8.54
CA GLU A 173 0.72 1.06 -7.31
C GLU A 173 -0.49 0.14 -7.22
N LEU A 174 -0.27 -1.17 -7.36
CA LEU A 174 -1.33 -2.15 -7.57
C LEU A 174 -1.42 -3.15 -6.42
N GLY A 175 -2.15 -4.24 -6.61
CA GLY A 175 -2.36 -5.28 -5.60
C GLY A 175 -1.07 -5.95 -5.13
N GLY A 176 -1.15 -6.61 -3.98
CA GLY A 176 -0.08 -7.37 -3.39
C GLY A 176 -0.53 -8.73 -2.89
N ASN A 177 0.42 -9.61 -2.63
CA ASN A 177 0.20 -10.91 -1.97
C ASN A 177 1.41 -11.23 -1.10
N ALA A 178 1.66 -10.34 -0.12
CA ALA A 178 2.89 -10.29 0.65
C ALA A 178 3.17 -11.58 1.43
N PRO A 179 4.33 -12.23 1.21
CA PRO A 179 4.81 -13.29 2.08
C PRO A 179 5.35 -12.68 3.39
N TYR A 180 5.01 -13.32 4.50
CA TYR A 180 5.52 -13.06 5.82
C TYR A 180 6.18 -14.35 6.33
N ILE A 181 7.51 -14.38 6.39
CA ILE A 181 8.31 -15.58 6.58
C ILE A 181 8.90 -15.58 7.99
N VAL A 182 8.60 -16.63 8.77
CA VAL A 182 9.10 -16.81 10.14
C VAL A 182 9.95 -18.08 10.21
N PHE A 183 11.26 -17.92 10.37
CA PHE A 183 12.20 -19.02 10.52
C PHE A 183 12.22 -19.58 11.95
N ASP A 184 12.81 -20.74 12.13
CA ASP A 184 12.89 -21.45 13.40
C ASP A 184 13.80 -20.78 14.47
N ASP A 185 14.65 -19.86 14.05
CA ASP A 185 15.52 -19.05 14.90
C ASP A 185 14.97 -17.62 15.17
N ALA A 186 13.79 -17.31 14.69
CA ALA A 186 13.18 -15.99 14.88
C ALA A 186 12.75 -15.75 16.33
N ASP A 187 12.79 -14.50 16.77
CA ASP A 187 12.06 -14.07 17.97
C ASP A 187 10.55 -14.11 17.66
N LEU A 188 9.89 -15.16 18.16
CA LEU A 188 8.48 -15.41 17.87
C LEU A 188 7.54 -14.37 18.47
N ASP A 189 7.90 -13.74 19.60
CA ASP A 189 7.09 -12.68 20.19
C ASP A 189 7.17 -11.41 19.35
N ALA A 190 8.37 -10.99 18.97
CA ALA A 190 8.58 -9.87 18.06
C ALA A 190 7.91 -10.11 16.69
N ALA A 191 8.04 -11.33 16.14
CA ALA A 191 7.38 -11.69 14.88
C ALA A 191 5.84 -11.63 15.00
N ALA A 192 5.26 -12.12 16.12
CA ALA A 192 3.82 -12.05 16.33
C ALA A 192 3.33 -10.60 16.50
N ASP A 193 4.02 -9.78 17.30
CA ASP A 193 3.65 -8.37 17.50
C ASP A 193 3.71 -7.58 16.19
N ASN A 194 4.74 -7.78 15.38
CA ASN A 194 4.87 -7.17 14.06
C ASN A 194 3.80 -7.65 13.09
N LEU A 195 3.44 -8.95 13.11
CA LEU A 195 2.36 -9.47 12.26
C LEU A 195 1.01 -8.86 12.64
N ILE A 196 0.68 -8.78 13.92
CA ILE A 196 -0.56 -8.15 14.42
C ILE A 196 -0.64 -6.69 13.93
N ALA A 197 0.42 -5.90 14.16
CA ALA A 197 0.47 -4.50 13.77
C ALA A 197 0.40 -4.30 12.24
N ASN A 198 1.02 -5.20 11.46
CA ASN A 198 1.00 -5.15 10.00
C ASN A 198 -0.34 -5.61 9.43
N LYS A 199 -0.81 -6.81 9.86
CA LYS A 199 -1.96 -7.50 9.26
C LYS A 199 -3.29 -6.86 9.60
N PHE A 200 -3.47 -6.36 10.83
CA PHE A 200 -4.78 -5.88 11.27
C PHE A 200 -4.97 -4.37 11.16
N ARG A 201 -3.94 -3.63 10.77
CA ARG A 201 -4.08 -2.21 10.43
C ARG A 201 -5.11 -2.02 9.32
N GLY A 202 -6.05 -1.10 9.54
CA GLY A 202 -7.17 -0.85 8.62
C GLY A 202 -8.07 -2.08 8.39
N GLY A 203 -8.11 -3.02 9.36
CA GLY A 203 -8.83 -4.29 9.21
C GLY A 203 -8.22 -5.20 8.16
N GLY A 204 -6.91 -5.12 7.89
CA GLY A 204 -6.22 -5.90 6.85
C GLY A 204 -6.45 -5.40 5.43
N GLN A 205 -7.07 -4.24 5.26
CA GLN A 205 -7.39 -3.63 3.96
C GLN A 205 -6.23 -2.78 3.43
N THR A 206 -5.03 -3.35 3.43
CA THR A 206 -3.82 -2.68 2.95
C THR A 206 -3.04 -3.57 1.98
N CYS A 207 -2.53 -2.98 0.89
CA CYS A 207 -1.78 -3.68 -0.16
C CYS A 207 -0.44 -4.25 0.32
N VAL A 208 0.11 -3.74 1.44
CA VAL A 208 1.37 -4.19 2.04
C VAL A 208 1.17 -5.13 3.22
N CYS A 209 -0.07 -5.43 3.62
CA CYS A 209 -0.27 -6.35 4.73
C CYS A 209 0.16 -7.78 4.36
N ALA A 210 0.70 -8.49 5.34
CA ALA A 210 1.00 -9.90 5.22
C ALA A 210 -0.25 -10.68 4.75
N ASN A 211 -0.16 -11.35 3.63
CA ASN A 211 -1.28 -12.10 3.06
C ASN A 211 -1.03 -13.60 3.05
N ARG A 212 0.23 -14.05 2.94
CA ARG A 212 0.65 -15.44 3.04
C ARG A 212 1.69 -15.56 4.14
N ILE A 213 1.33 -16.18 5.25
CA ILE A 213 2.23 -16.33 6.40
C ILE A 213 2.89 -17.70 6.32
N PHE A 214 4.19 -17.71 5.98
CA PHE A 214 5.01 -18.90 5.94
C PHE A 214 5.74 -19.09 7.28
N VAL A 215 5.51 -20.19 7.95
CA VAL A 215 6.12 -20.48 9.24
C VAL A 215 6.90 -21.78 9.16
N HIS A 216 8.15 -21.77 9.64
CA HIS A 216 8.96 -22.98 9.70
C HIS A 216 8.27 -24.04 10.56
N GLU A 217 8.18 -25.31 10.07
CA GLU A 217 7.37 -26.36 10.71
C GLU A 217 7.69 -26.58 12.19
N LYS A 218 8.95 -26.38 12.62
CA LYS A 218 9.38 -26.57 14.01
C LYS A 218 8.77 -25.56 15.00
N VAL A 219 8.35 -24.40 14.54
CA VAL A 219 7.86 -23.32 15.41
C VAL A 219 6.41 -22.94 15.13
N ALA A 220 5.75 -23.64 14.21
CA ALA A 220 4.41 -23.29 13.74
C ALA A 220 3.34 -23.31 14.84
N ASP A 221 3.34 -24.33 15.68
CA ASP A 221 2.37 -24.44 16.78
C ASP A 221 2.62 -23.34 17.82
N ALA A 222 3.87 -23.14 18.25
CA ALA A 222 4.23 -22.09 19.19
C ALA A 222 3.91 -20.68 18.67
N PHE A 223 4.17 -20.43 17.38
CA PHE A 223 3.82 -19.16 16.75
C PHE A 223 2.31 -18.97 16.65
N GLY A 224 1.57 -20.03 16.31
CA GLY A 224 0.11 -20.06 16.29
C GLY A 224 -0.50 -19.74 17.65
N GLU A 225 0.02 -20.29 18.74
CA GLU A 225 -0.40 -20.00 20.13
C GLU A 225 -0.19 -18.52 20.47
N LYS A 226 0.98 -17.96 20.14
CA LYS A 226 1.28 -16.54 20.36
C LYS A 226 0.36 -15.61 19.58
N LEU A 227 0.01 -15.97 18.36
CA LEU A 227 -0.98 -15.23 17.56
C LEU A 227 -2.39 -15.33 18.16
N ALA A 228 -2.80 -16.54 18.59
CA ALA A 228 -4.09 -16.77 19.22
C ALA A 228 -4.26 -15.93 20.48
N GLU A 229 -3.23 -15.87 21.32
CA GLU A 229 -3.26 -15.05 22.55
C GLU A 229 -3.52 -13.56 22.23
N ARG A 230 -2.87 -13.02 21.18
CA ARG A 230 -3.01 -11.61 20.76
C ARG A 230 -4.35 -11.34 20.07
N VAL A 231 -4.72 -12.18 19.12
CA VAL A 231 -5.96 -12.07 18.34
C VAL A 231 -7.21 -12.13 19.23
N ASN A 232 -7.22 -13.03 20.21
CA ASN A 232 -8.35 -13.18 21.12
C ASN A 232 -8.55 -11.99 22.07
N LYS A 233 -7.56 -11.10 22.21
CA LYS A 233 -7.68 -9.85 23.00
C LYS A 233 -8.17 -8.67 22.16
N MET A 234 -8.19 -8.81 20.81
CA MET A 234 -8.56 -7.70 19.94
C MET A 234 -10.06 -7.42 19.98
N THR A 235 -10.40 -6.14 20.05
CA THR A 235 -11.77 -5.64 20.03
C THR A 235 -12.17 -5.23 18.62
N VAL A 236 -13.24 -5.83 18.10
CA VAL A 236 -13.86 -5.45 16.83
C VAL A 236 -15.09 -4.60 17.11
N GLY A 237 -15.17 -3.44 16.47
CA GLY A 237 -16.28 -2.53 16.74
C GLY A 237 -16.23 -1.19 16.01
N ASP A 238 -17.00 -0.23 16.50
CA ASP A 238 -17.02 1.13 15.98
C ASP A 238 -15.65 1.80 16.17
N GLY A 239 -15.02 2.21 15.08
CA GLY A 239 -13.70 2.85 15.10
C GLY A 239 -13.61 4.15 15.90
N MET A 240 -14.75 4.79 16.21
CA MET A 240 -14.81 5.97 17.06
C MET A 240 -14.65 5.66 18.56
N LYS A 241 -14.77 4.39 18.95
CA LYS A 241 -14.54 3.97 20.34
C LYS A 241 -13.04 3.78 20.58
N GLU A 242 -12.58 4.21 21.75
CA GLU A 242 -11.16 4.23 22.11
C GLU A 242 -10.52 2.85 22.20
N ASP A 243 -11.31 1.84 22.59
CA ASP A 243 -10.89 0.45 22.76
C ASP A 243 -11.03 -0.42 21.51
N THR A 244 -11.46 0.15 20.38
CA THR A 244 -11.57 -0.58 19.12
C THR A 244 -10.19 -0.76 18.45
N ASP A 245 -9.84 -2.02 18.15
CA ASP A 245 -8.64 -2.39 17.39
C ASP A 245 -8.94 -2.56 15.90
N ILE A 246 -10.12 -3.07 15.56
CA ILE A 246 -10.53 -3.34 14.17
C ILE A 246 -11.93 -2.79 13.94
N GLY A 247 -12.07 -1.93 12.94
CA GLY A 247 -13.34 -1.41 12.46
C GLY A 247 -14.02 -2.36 11.45
N PRO A 248 -15.15 -1.94 10.85
CA PRO A 248 -15.80 -2.70 9.78
C PRO A 248 -14.96 -2.71 8.50
N LEU A 249 -15.21 -3.70 7.64
CA LEU A 249 -14.74 -3.67 6.26
C LEU A 249 -15.53 -2.61 5.48
N VAL A 250 -14.90 -2.03 4.45
CA VAL A 250 -15.46 -0.86 3.75
C VAL A 250 -16.77 -1.14 3.03
N ASN A 251 -16.96 -2.34 2.49
CA ASN A 251 -18.13 -2.71 1.71
C ASN A 251 -18.45 -4.20 1.74
N GLN A 252 -19.65 -4.56 1.28
CA GLN A 252 -20.12 -5.93 1.24
C GLN A 252 -19.26 -6.85 0.34
N PRO A 253 -18.82 -6.46 -0.87
CA PRO A 253 -17.95 -7.31 -1.68
C PRO A 253 -16.63 -7.69 -0.99
N GLY A 254 -16.02 -6.74 -0.24
CA GLY A 254 -14.83 -7.01 0.56
C GLY A 254 -15.11 -8.03 1.66
N PHE A 255 -16.20 -7.87 2.39
CA PHE A 255 -16.64 -8.81 3.43
C PHE A 255 -16.88 -10.21 2.87
N ASP A 256 -17.62 -10.32 1.76
CA ASP A 256 -17.94 -11.61 1.12
C ASP A 256 -16.67 -12.32 0.61
N LYS A 257 -15.70 -11.55 0.11
CA LYS A 257 -14.40 -12.09 -0.32
C LYS A 257 -13.63 -12.73 0.84
N VAL A 258 -13.51 -12.01 1.97
CA VAL A 258 -12.81 -12.54 3.15
C VAL A 258 -13.52 -13.78 3.69
N LYS A 259 -14.86 -13.76 3.75
CA LYS A 259 -15.68 -14.89 4.16
C LYS A 259 -15.45 -16.10 3.26
N ARG A 260 -15.50 -15.93 1.94
CA ARG A 260 -15.22 -16.99 0.96
C ARG A 260 -13.82 -17.59 1.15
N HIS A 261 -12.80 -16.75 1.39
CA HIS A 261 -11.44 -17.22 1.62
C HIS A 261 -11.31 -18.06 2.90
N LEU A 262 -12.01 -17.66 3.96
CA LEU A 262 -12.03 -18.43 5.21
C LEU A 262 -12.75 -19.77 5.03
N GLU A 263 -13.93 -19.77 4.41
CA GLU A 263 -14.74 -20.97 4.17
C GLU A 263 -13.97 -21.96 3.29
N ASP A 264 -13.39 -21.50 2.16
CA ASP A 264 -12.57 -22.32 1.27
C ASP A 264 -11.36 -22.95 2.00
N ALA A 265 -10.70 -22.18 2.85
CA ALA A 265 -9.56 -22.68 3.62
C ALA A 265 -9.96 -23.78 4.61
N LEU A 266 -11.09 -23.61 5.31
CA LEU A 266 -11.59 -24.59 6.27
C LEU A 266 -12.10 -25.86 5.59
N GLU A 267 -12.83 -25.73 4.47
CA GLU A 267 -13.31 -26.86 3.65
C GLU A 267 -12.15 -27.71 3.10
N LYS A 268 -11.04 -27.09 2.76
CA LYS A 268 -9.82 -27.75 2.25
C LYS A 268 -8.85 -28.22 3.35
N GLY A 269 -9.29 -28.25 4.60
CA GLY A 269 -8.55 -28.83 5.72
C GLY A 269 -7.69 -27.88 6.53
N GLY A 270 -7.80 -26.58 6.30
CA GLY A 270 -7.23 -25.55 7.18
C GLY A 270 -7.84 -25.65 8.59
N LYS A 271 -7.01 -25.41 9.61
CA LYS A 271 -7.41 -25.48 11.02
C LYS A 271 -7.54 -24.08 11.59
N LEU A 272 -8.71 -23.76 12.15
CA LEU A 272 -8.92 -22.52 12.87
C LEU A 272 -8.09 -22.53 14.17
N VAL A 273 -7.16 -21.58 14.29
CA VAL A 273 -6.28 -21.42 15.46
C VAL A 273 -6.83 -20.36 16.39
N ALA A 274 -7.31 -19.24 15.83
CA ALA A 274 -7.92 -18.15 16.57
C ALA A 274 -8.96 -17.43 15.73
N GLY A 275 -9.86 -16.71 16.39
CA GLY A 275 -10.94 -15.94 15.78
C GLY A 275 -12.31 -16.53 16.08
N LYS A 276 -13.34 -15.82 15.60
CA LYS A 276 -14.75 -16.18 15.76
C LYS A 276 -15.41 -16.32 14.41
N GLN A 277 -16.63 -16.85 14.39
CA GLN A 277 -17.44 -16.77 13.18
C GLN A 277 -17.95 -15.34 13.00
N PRO A 278 -17.97 -14.79 11.75
CA PRO A 278 -18.47 -13.43 11.50
C PRO A 278 -19.89 -13.20 12.04
N SER A 279 -20.75 -14.22 12.04
CA SER A 279 -22.10 -14.16 12.60
C SER A 279 -22.16 -13.88 14.10
N GLU A 280 -21.08 -14.11 14.85
CA GLU A 280 -21.00 -13.83 16.28
C GLU A 280 -20.83 -12.34 16.58
N LEU A 281 -20.45 -11.52 15.59
CA LEU A 281 -20.30 -10.08 15.73
C LEU A 281 -21.58 -9.27 15.43
N GLY A 282 -22.68 -9.97 15.15
CA GLY A 282 -23.97 -9.34 14.87
C GLY A 282 -24.12 -8.89 13.41
N ASN A 283 -24.92 -7.84 13.19
CA ASN A 283 -25.18 -7.30 11.86
C ASN A 283 -24.11 -6.24 11.48
N GLY A 284 -23.76 -6.18 10.21
CA GLY A 284 -22.83 -5.20 9.67
C GLY A 284 -21.63 -5.86 8.98
N LEU A 285 -20.66 -5.02 8.62
CA LEU A 285 -19.45 -5.44 7.89
C LEU A 285 -18.28 -5.77 8.83
N PHE A 286 -18.57 -6.13 10.07
CA PHE A 286 -17.54 -6.49 11.04
C PHE A 286 -17.05 -7.92 10.79
N PHE A 287 -15.76 -8.06 10.53
CA PHE A 287 -15.12 -9.36 10.35
C PHE A 287 -14.11 -9.60 11.48
N PRO A 288 -14.18 -10.73 12.20
CA PRO A 288 -13.27 -10.99 13.31
C PRO A 288 -11.85 -11.26 12.79
N PRO A 289 -10.81 -10.82 13.51
CA PRO A 289 -9.45 -11.25 13.23
C PRO A 289 -9.37 -12.77 13.35
N THR A 290 -8.86 -13.43 12.31
CA THR A 290 -8.92 -14.88 12.18
C THR A 290 -7.59 -15.46 11.76
N VAL A 291 -7.16 -16.56 12.40
CA VAL A 291 -5.91 -17.28 12.12
C VAL A 291 -6.23 -18.72 11.71
N VAL A 292 -5.74 -19.14 10.55
CA VAL A 292 -5.91 -20.49 10.00
C VAL A 292 -4.55 -21.11 9.72
N LEU A 293 -4.27 -22.28 10.30
CA LEU A 293 -3.05 -23.06 10.09
C LEU A 293 -3.28 -24.18 9.06
N GLY A 294 -2.22 -24.54 8.35
CA GLY A 294 -2.24 -25.62 7.35
C GLY A 294 -2.77 -25.21 5.98
N VAL A 295 -2.65 -23.90 5.69
CA VAL A 295 -2.99 -23.36 4.39
C VAL A 295 -2.01 -23.85 3.32
N ASN A 296 -2.49 -24.13 2.13
CA ASN A 296 -1.72 -24.62 1.01
C ASN A 296 -2.11 -23.96 -0.32
N ARG A 297 -1.40 -24.32 -1.40
CA ARG A 297 -1.54 -23.72 -2.75
C ARG A 297 -2.94 -23.90 -3.39
N GLU A 298 -3.75 -24.83 -2.92
CA GLU A 298 -5.10 -25.07 -3.48
C GLU A 298 -6.17 -24.13 -2.89
N MET A 299 -5.82 -23.39 -1.85
CA MET A 299 -6.74 -22.51 -1.12
C MET A 299 -6.75 -21.09 -1.70
N ALA A 300 -7.94 -20.50 -1.78
CA ALA A 300 -8.13 -19.16 -2.34
C ALA A 300 -7.30 -18.09 -1.62
N CYS A 301 -7.22 -18.14 -0.28
CA CYS A 301 -6.44 -17.20 0.51
C CYS A 301 -4.90 -17.29 0.30
N TYR A 302 -4.40 -18.38 -0.30
CA TYR A 302 -3.01 -18.50 -0.72
C TYR A 302 -2.77 -17.86 -2.09
N GLN A 303 -3.71 -18.02 -3.01
CA GLN A 303 -3.60 -17.59 -4.41
C GLN A 303 -3.94 -16.11 -4.59
N GLU A 304 -4.97 -15.64 -3.91
CA GLU A 304 -5.54 -14.32 -4.06
C GLU A 304 -5.15 -13.39 -2.90
N GLU A 305 -5.03 -12.09 -3.18
CA GLU A 305 -4.98 -11.07 -2.13
C GLU A 305 -6.31 -11.05 -1.36
N THR A 306 -6.28 -11.33 -0.06
CA THR A 306 -7.50 -11.38 0.77
C THR A 306 -8.08 -10.00 1.04
N PHE A 307 -7.23 -9.02 1.36
CA PHE A 307 -7.60 -7.64 1.69
C PHE A 307 -8.58 -7.54 2.88
N GLY A 308 -8.26 -8.25 3.96
CA GLY A 308 -9.07 -8.35 5.16
C GLY A 308 -8.36 -9.05 6.32
N PRO A 309 -9.00 -9.19 7.49
CA PRO A 309 -8.35 -9.61 8.74
C PRO A 309 -8.21 -11.14 8.88
N LEU A 310 -7.71 -11.80 7.85
CA LEU A 310 -7.45 -13.25 7.81
C LEU A 310 -5.93 -13.50 7.73
N VAL A 311 -5.40 -14.32 8.64
CA VAL A 311 -4.01 -14.77 8.74
C VAL A 311 -3.92 -16.23 8.29
N PRO A 312 -3.67 -16.51 7.01
CA PRO A 312 -3.49 -17.87 6.51
C PRO A 312 -2.03 -18.31 6.68
N MET A 313 -1.79 -19.34 7.51
CA MET A 313 -0.46 -19.86 7.83
C MET A 313 -0.17 -21.13 7.04
N ALA A 314 0.88 -21.10 6.23
CA ALA A 314 1.45 -22.23 5.49
C ALA A 314 2.79 -22.66 6.14
N LEU A 315 3.12 -23.95 6.03
CA LEU A 315 4.36 -24.50 6.58
C LEU A 315 5.45 -24.54 5.51
N PHE A 316 6.71 -24.38 5.97
CA PHE A 316 7.89 -24.64 5.14
C PHE A 316 9.01 -25.30 5.96
N ARG A 317 10.04 -25.85 5.29
CA ARG A 317 11.14 -26.59 5.90
C ARG A 317 12.51 -26.03 5.57
N THR A 318 12.70 -25.50 4.38
CA THR A 318 14.00 -24.99 3.93
C THR A 318 13.93 -23.56 3.40
N GLU A 319 15.08 -22.91 3.38
CA GLU A 319 15.22 -21.55 2.86
C GLU A 319 14.82 -21.49 1.37
N GLU A 320 15.24 -22.47 0.57
CA GLU A 320 14.93 -22.56 -0.85
C GLU A 320 13.42 -22.73 -1.10
N GLU A 321 12.78 -23.62 -0.33
CA GLU A 321 11.33 -23.86 -0.41
C GLU A 321 10.55 -22.57 -0.16
N VAL A 322 10.90 -21.81 0.88
CA VAL A 322 10.14 -20.61 1.23
C VAL A 322 10.40 -19.44 0.27
N ILE A 323 11.60 -19.33 -0.29
CA ILE A 323 11.91 -18.34 -1.35
C ILE A 323 11.09 -18.66 -2.61
N GLU A 324 11.04 -19.92 -3.03
CA GLU A 324 10.21 -20.36 -4.16
C GLU A 324 8.73 -20.08 -3.89
N ALA A 325 8.21 -20.53 -2.75
CA ALA A 325 6.82 -20.33 -2.36
C ALA A 325 6.47 -18.83 -2.22
N GLY A 326 7.37 -18.03 -1.66
CA GLY A 326 7.22 -16.59 -1.57
C GLY A 326 7.07 -15.92 -2.94
N ASN A 327 7.86 -16.36 -3.91
CA ASN A 327 7.84 -15.83 -5.28
C ASN A 327 6.73 -16.38 -6.17
N ASP A 328 6.07 -17.47 -5.76
CA ASP A 328 4.98 -18.11 -6.51
C ASP A 328 3.69 -17.28 -6.44
N THR A 329 3.74 -16.14 -7.08
CA THR A 329 2.64 -15.18 -7.22
C THR A 329 2.96 -14.20 -8.35
N GLU A 330 1.93 -13.68 -9.00
CA GLU A 330 2.11 -12.59 -9.97
C GLU A 330 2.51 -11.26 -9.33
N PHE A 331 2.29 -11.11 -8.03
CA PHE A 331 2.54 -9.90 -7.27
C PHE A 331 4.01 -9.79 -6.78
N GLY A 332 4.42 -8.55 -6.46
CA GLY A 332 5.76 -8.26 -5.96
C GLY A 332 5.84 -6.91 -5.23
N LEU A 333 4.86 -6.59 -4.33
CA LEU A 333 4.83 -5.32 -3.64
C LEU A 333 5.67 -5.32 -2.36
N ALA A 334 5.23 -6.07 -1.35
CA ALA A 334 5.91 -6.16 -0.06
C ALA A 334 6.14 -7.61 0.36
N SER A 335 7.17 -7.83 1.18
CA SER A 335 7.52 -9.09 1.83
C SER A 335 8.19 -8.83 3.17
N TYR A 336 8.17 -9.82 4.07
CA TYR A 336 8.72 -9.70 5.42
C TYR A 336 9.43 -10.99 5.81
N VAL A 337 10.58 -10.88 6.50
CA VAL A 337 11.41 -12.01 6.89
C VAL A 337 11.81 -11.85 8.35
N PHE A 338 11.60 -12.88 9.16
CA PHE A 338 11.96 -12.94 10.55
C PHE A 338 12.95 -14.08 10.81
N THR A 339 14.17 -13.75 11.17
CA THR A 339 15.28 -14.64 11.48
C THR A 339 16.33 -13.91 12.30
N ALA A 340 17.01 -14.60 13.20
CA ALA A 340 18.17 -14.06 13.93
C ALA A 340 19.45 -14.11 13.10
N ASP A 341 19.51 -14.93 12.04
CA ASP A 341 20.66 -15.09 11.15
C ASP A 341 20.67 -13.99 10.07
N ALA A 342 21.62 -13.06 10.18
CA ALA A 342 21.77 -11.94 9.24
C ALA A 342 22.13 -12.38 7.82
N ASP A 343 22.96 -13.44 7.68
CA ASP A 343 23.35 -13.94 6.37
C ASP A 343 22.15 -14.62 5.66
N ARG A 344 21.33 -15.35 6.42
CA ARG A 344 20.04 -15.87 5.93
C ARG A 344 19.12 -14.74 5.48
N ALA A 345 18.97 -13.71 6.30
CA ALA A 345 18.13 -12.57 5.96
C ALA A 345 18.55 -11.92 4.62
N GLN A 346 19.85 -11.75 4.41
CA GLN A 346 20.39 -11.21 3.15
C GLN A 346 20.12 -12.14 1.95
N ARG A 347 20.36 -13.45 2.11
CA ARG A 347 20.09 -14.42 1.03
C ARG A 347 18.60 -14.45 0.66
N VAL A 348 17.72 -14.50 1.66
CA VAL A 348 16.27 -14.51 1.46
C VAL A 348 15.82 -13.21 0.82
N ALA A 349 16.28 -12.05 1.32
CA ALA A 349 15.95 -10.76 0.73
C ALA A 349 16.40 -10.65 -0.74
N ALA A 350 17.59 -11.14 -1.07
CA ALA A 350 18.08 -11.17 -2.44
C ALA A 350 17.32 -12.15 -3.35
N GLY A 351 16.79 -13.23 -2.77
CA GLY A 351 15.99 -14.24 -3.48
C GLY A 351 14.54 -13.83 -3.72
N LEU A 352 13.99 -12.93 -2.91
CA LEU A 352 12.60 -12.48 -3.02
C LEU A 352 12.44 -11.38 -4.09
N ARG A 353 11.43 -11.52 -4.95
CA ARG A 353 11.13 -10.58 -6.04
C ARG A 353 10.03 -9.60 -5.67
N PHE A 354 10.32 -8.76 -4.65
CA PHE A 354 9.40 -7.76 -4.08
C PHE A 354 10.09 -6.41 -3.97
N GLY A 355 9.33 -5.33 -4.17
CA GLY A 355 9.85 -3.97 -4.08
C GLY A 355 10.20 -3.53 -2.66
N HIS A 356 9.60 -4.16 -1.65
CA HIS A 356 9.90 -3.95 -0.24
C HIS A 356 10.16 -5.29 0.47
N VAL A 357 11.26 -5.36 1.22
CA VAL A 357 11.59 -6.52 2.05
C VAL A 357 11.89 -6.04 3.47
N GLY A 358 10.97 -6.27 4.41
CA GLY A 358 11.20 -5.99 5.84
C GLY A 358 11.98 -7.13 6.50
N TRP A 359 13.08 -6.83 7.17
CA TRP A 359 13.82 -7.79 8.00
C TRP A 359 13.60 -7.50 9.48
N ASN A 360 13.04 -8.46 10.20
CA ASN A 360 12.61 -8.36 11.60
C ASN A 360 11.73 -7.13 11.90
N THR A 361 10.97 -6.71 10.89
CA THR A 361 10.00 -5.62 11.00
C THR A 361 8.83 -5.86 10.06
N GLY A 362 7.63 -5.49 10.50
CA GLY A 362 6.41 -5.43 9.69
C GLY A 362 6.13 -4.03 9.14
N THR A 363 7.10 -3.12 9.18
CA THR A 363 6.93 -1.73 8.77
C THR A 363 6.64 -1.62 7.27
N GLY A 364 5.65 -0.82 6.93
CA GLY A 364 5.30 -0.48 5.55
C GLY A 364 6.11 0.71 5.00
N PRO A 365 5.64 1.32 3.90
CA PRO A 365 6.32 2.44 3.25
C PRO A 365 6.48 3.66 4.17
N THR A 366 7.55 4.42 3.95
CA THR A 366 7.89 5.68 4.62
C THR A 366 8.19 6.76 3.57
N PRO A 367 8.00 8.06 3.88
CA PRO A 367 8.30 9.14 2.95
C PRO A 367 9.75 9.16 2.44
N GLU A 368 10.69 8.69 3.26
CA GLU A 368 12.13 8.78 3.00
C GLU A 368 12.67 7.69 2.06
N ALA A 369 11.91 6.62 1.85
CA ALA A 369 12.34 5.49 1.05
C ALA A 369 11.47 5.31 -0.21
N PRO A 370 12.07 4.94 -1.36
CA PRO A 370 11.29 4.61 -2.54
C PRO A 370 10.44 3.37 -2.28
N PHE A 371 9.16 3.48 -2.59
CA PHE A 371 8.19 2.40 -2.45
C PHE A 371 7.49 2.13 -3.78
N GLY A 372 7.38 0.87 -4.14
CA GLY A 372 6.65 0.46 -5.35
C GLY A 372 6.81 -1.02 -5.65
N GLY A 373 5.88 -1.53 -6.46
CA GLY A 373 5.81 -2.93 -6.81
C GLY A 373 6.77 -3.35 -7.92
N MET A 374 7.07 -4.65 -7.92
CA MET A 374 7.64 -5.40 -9.05
C MET A 374 6.55 -6.28 -9.67
N LYS A 375 6.79 -6.84 -10.83
CA LYS A 375 5.86 -7.74 -11.53
C LYS A 375 4.48 -7.07 -11.74
N ALA A 376 3.38 -7.76 -11.40
CA ALA A 376 2.02 -7.23 -11.55
C ALA A 376 1.57 -6.27 -10.41
N SER A 377 2.48 -5.93 -9.50
CA SER A 377 2.19 -4.97 -8.42
C SER A 377 2.46 -3.52 -8.76
N GLY A 378 3.04 -3.22 -9.92
CA GLY A 378 3.11 -1.83 -10.36
C GLY A 378 4.29 -1.45 -11.24
N ILE A 379 4.32 -0.15 -11.56
CA ILE A 379 5.33 0.53 -12.38
C ILE A 379 5.65 1.86 -11.68
N GLY A 380 6.92 2.23 -11.60
CA GLY A 380 7.35 3.46 -10.94
C GLY A 380 7.53 3.32 -9.43
N ARG A 381 7.76 4.45 -8.77
CA ARG A 381 7.96 4.51 -7.30
C ARG A 381 7.27 5.73 -6.70
N GLU A 382 6.87 5.59 -5.44
CA GLU A 382 6.37 6.69 -4.59
C GLU A 382 7.29 6.85 -3.38
N GLY A 383 7.41 8.07 -2.84
CA GLY A 383 8.37 8.35 -1.77
C GLY A 383 9.82 8.30 -2.24
N GLY A 384 10.75 8.62 -1.35
CA GLY A 384 12.14 8.79 -1.71
C GLY A 384 12.36 9.88 -2.77
N LEU A 385 13.56 9.98 -3.29
CA LEU A 385 13.85 10.85 -4.43
C LEU A 385 13.19 10.32 -5.71
N GLU A 386 13.11 9.03 -5.85
CA GLU A 386 12.50 8.35 -7.00
C GLU A 386 11.06 8.81 -7.22
N GLY A 387 10.28 8.98 -6.14
CA GLY A 387 8.90 9.50 -6.24
C GLY A 387 8.82 10.94 -6.75
N LEU A 388 9.84 11.78 -6.53
CA LEU A 388 9.92 13.13 -7.11
C LEU A 388 10.24 13.05 -8.61
N PHE A 389 11.16 12.17 -9.01
CA PHE A 389 11.56 12.01 -10.41
C PHE A 389 10.47 11.41 -11.29
N GLU A 390 9.44 10.80 -10.73
CA GLU A 390 8.29 10.33 -11.52
C GLU A 390 7.55 11.47 -12.24
N PHE A 391 7.59 12.69 -11.71
CA PHE A 391 6.83 13.83 -12.23
C PHE A 391 7.65 14.78 -13.13
N VAL A 392 8.87 14.38 -13.50
CA VAL A 392 9.73 15.18 -14.38
C VAL A 392 10.25 14.35 -15.55
N GLU A 393 10.66 15.08 -16.61
CA GLU A 393 11.36 14.54 -17.78
C GLU A 393 12.76 15.17 -17.88
N PRO A 394 13.83 14.35 -17.99
CA PRO A 394 15.18 14.87 -18.18
C PRO A 394 15.37 15.35 -19.63
N GLN A 395 15.81 16.61 -19.78
CA GLN A 395 16.19 17.20 -21.03
C GLN A 395 17.67 17.49 -21.03
N THR A 396 18.42 16.98 -22.02
CA THR A 396 19.86 17.24 -22.16
C THR A 396 20.15 18.35 -23.15
N VAL A 397 21.02 19.29 -22.76
CA VAL A 397 21.44 20.43 -23.57
C VAL A 397 22.97 20.45 -23.65
N PRO A 398 23.55 19.98 -24.78
CA PRO A 398 24.99 20.15 -25.05
C PRO A 398 25.30 21.58 -25.52
N ARG A 399 26.46 22.10 -25.04
CA ARG A 399 26.96 23.45 -25.40
C ARG A 399 28.48 23.47 -25.55
#